data_78f85d9b8f40c7cc41e15ef678dcd063
#
_entry.id   78f85d9b8f40c7cc41e15ef678dcd063
#
_cell.length_a   1.000
_cell.length_b   1.000
_cell.length_c   1.000
_cell.angle_alpha   90.00
_cell.angle_beta   90.00
_cell.angle_gamma   90.00
#
_symmetry.space_group_name_H-M   'P 1'
#
loop_
_entity.id
_entity.type
_entity.pdbx_description
1 polymer ?
#
loop_
_entity_poly.entity_id
_entity_poly.type
_entity_poly.pdbx_seq_one_letter_code
_entity_poly.pdbx_strand_id
1 'polypeptide(L)'
;MNRYLIYIMFIFIVSSGFSQNSNTDWPNLNKYKNSNIEVLSRPKTNKRIVLMGNSITEGWTNFYPEYFKNKDLINRGISGQTTPQMLIRFKPDVIDLNPDIVVILAGINDIAENTGPSSIKMITDNITSMAKLAKSHNINVILSSILPAYDFPWRPKIKPHYKILKINETLQEYAIKNGHVYLDYFSNLHDGNNGLIKKYGIDPVHPNKDGYIVMSKLLDQAIEESLTNKISANVIDRFKQKVFKKRNNESLNYRLAEPMNIKRKKKYPMLVFLHGADGRGNDNIQQLYDANAIGAFSKQNIIDEFQSFIFVPQVPQNERWVNTNWNTSNYKRGKISNSMQLTFEALDSILKKNRSIDKKRIYIMGLSMGGWGTWDAIQRRPNFFAAAVPICGGGDVSYVKDISFMPIWAWHGKDDSVINIERSSEMVSALNEMSNQTKFTEVENRGHDSWIDVWNNKEVWKWLYNQKKN
;
A
#
# COMPACT_ATOMS: atom_id res chain seq x y z
N MET A 1 45.15 70.18 -35.61
CA MET A 1 44.78 68.76 -35.82
C MET A 1 45.02 68.02 -34.50
N ASN A 2 44.06 68.14 -33.60
CA ASN A 2 44.17 67.54 -32.27
C ASN A 2 43.23 66.33 -32.22
N ARG A 3 43.80 65.12 -32.02
CA ARG A 3 43.08 63.88 -31.77
C ARG A 3 42.90 63.76 -30.27
N TYR A 4 41.66 63.79 -29.80
CA TYR A 4 41.31 63.42 -28.43
C TYR A 4 41.14 61.92 -28.38
N LEU A 5 41.97 61.23 -27.58
CA LEU A 5 41.81 59.86 -27.17
C LEU A 5 40.79 59.80 -26.00
N ILE A 6 39.66 59.17 -26.21
CA ILE A 6 38.71 58.91 -25.16
C ILE A 6 39.11 57.57 -24.53
N TYR A 7 39.57 57.57 -23.28
CA TYR A 7 39.76 56.39 -22.45
C TYR A 7 38.41 56.01 -21.85
N ILE A 8 37.84 54.88 -22.31
CA ILE A 8 36.69 54.27 -21.66
C ILE A 8 37.22 53.42 -20.50
N MET A 9 36.97 53.89 -19.29
CA MET A 9 37.29 53.16 -18.05
C MET A 9 36.21 52.16 -17.79
N PHE A 10 36.48 50.86 -18.04
CA PHE A 10 35.60 49.76 -17.62
C PHE A 10 35.69 49.64 -16.09
N ILE A 11 34.66 50.08 -15.39
CA ILE A 11 34.47 49.80 -13.97
C ILE A 11 33.97 48.37 -13.87
N PHE A 12 34.83 47.42 -13.46
CA PHE A 12 34.45 46.13 -13.00
C PHE A 12 33.74 46.29 -11.64
N ILE A 13 32.40 46.23 -11.62
CA ILE A 13 31.66 46.04 -10.40
C ILE A 13 31.86 44.55 -10.02
N VAL A 14 32.81 44.30 -9.14
CA VAL A 14 32.89 43.03 -8.43
C VAL A 14 31.65 42.99 -7.51
N SER A 15 30.61 42.32 -7.98
CA SER A 15 29.53 41.90 -7.07
C SER A 15 30.16 41.00 -6.02
N SER A 16 30.39 41.56 -4.83
CA SER A 16 30.68 40.79 -3.64
C SER A 16 29.56 39.77 -3.52
N GLY A 17 29.85 38.52 -3.86
CA GLY A 17 28.97 37.40 -3.63
C GLY A 17 28.58 37.44 -2.16
N PHE A 18 27.28 37.50 -1.88
CA PHE A 18 26.77 37.27 -0.55
C PHE A 18 27.28 35.91 -0.12
N SER A 19 28.30 35.90 0.71
CA SER A 19 28.64 34.72 1.52
C SER A 19 27.36 34.37 2.23
N GLN A 20 26.74 33.26 1.82
CA GLN A 20 25.74 32.61 2.67
C GLN A 20 26.37 32.51 4.05
N ASN A 21 25.75 33.12 5.03
CA ASN A 21 26.07 32.88 6.43
C ASN A 21 25.96 31.36 6.63
N SER A 22 27.07 30.70 6.55
CA SER A 22 27.17 29.25 6.59
C SER A 22 26.84 28.83 8.01
N ASN A 23 25.61 28.42 8.19
CA ASN A 23 25.37 27.39 9.18
C ASN A 23 26.14 26.17 8.62
N THR A 24 27.37 26.02 9.08
CA THR A 24 28.38 25.13 8.51
C THR A 24 27.99 23.65 8.58
N ASP A 25 26.87 23.32 9.23
CA ASP A 25 26.30 21.97 9.39
C ASP A 25 24.81 21.95 8.96
N TRP A 26 24.53 22.24 7.68
CA TRP A 26 23.17 22.24 7.14
C TRP A 26 22.41 20.92 7.37
N PRO A 27 23.00 19.70 7.23
CA PRO A 27 22.33 18.43 7.53
C PRO A 27 22.33 18.08 9.02
N ASN A 28 22.94 18.92 9.89
CA ASN A 28 23.04 18.71 11.34
C ASN A 28 23.77 17.39 11.70
N LEU A 29 24.93 17.15 11.10
CA LEU A 29 25.78 15.98 11.32
C LEU A 29 26.28 15.86 12.75
N ASN A 30 26.43 17.01 13.43
CA ASN A 30 26.93 17.04 14.81
C ASN A 30 25.89 16.59 15.84
N LYS A 31 24.58 16.61 15.51
CA LYS A 31 23.50 16.31 16.47
C LYS A 31 23.69 14.96 17.15
N TYR A 32 23.99 13.92 16.41
CA TYR A 32 24.11 12.56 16.95
C TYR A 32 25.55 12.04 17.04
N LYS A 33 26.55 12.87 16.72
CA LYS A 33 27.97 12.44 16.71
C LYS A 33 28.41 11.70 17.98
N ASN A 34 28.18 12.28 19.14
CA ASN A 34 28.54 11.66 20.43
C ASN A 34 27.68 10.43 20.73
N SER A 35 26.38 10.52 20.49
CA SER A 35 25.46 9.39 20.67
C SER A 35 25.78 8.22 19.70
N ASN A 36 26.31 8.51 18.50
CA ASN A 36 26.75 7.46 17.56
C ASN A 36 27.98 6.72 18.12
N ILE A 37 28.95 7.45 18.71
CA ILE A 37 30.12 6.84 19.39
C ILE A 37 29.67 5.97 20.54
N GLU A 38 28.74 6.43 21.37
CA GLU A 38 28.19 5.67 22.49
C GLU A 38 27.47 4.39 22.03
N VAL A 39 26.67 4.46 20.96
CA VAL A 39 26.01 3.28 20.37
C VAL A 39 27.04 2.25 19.89
N LEU A 40 28.13 2.69 19.29
CA LEU A 40 29.18 1.81 18.78
C LEU A 40 30.04 1.19 19.87
N SER A 41 30.18 1.85 21.02
CA SER A 41 30.99 1.36 22.15
C SER A 41 30.31 0.22 22.92
N ARG A 42 28.99 0.06 22.81
CA ARG A 42 28.24 -0.99 23.49
C ARG A 42 28.04 -2.21 22.59
N PRO A 43 28.10 -3.44 23.16
CA PRO A 43 27.86 -4.65 22.37
C PRO A 43 26.43 -4.67 21.80
N LYS A 44 26.31 -5.15 20.58
CA LYS A 44 25.00 -5.39 19.95
C LYS A 44 24.39 -6.65 20.57
N THR A 45 23.51 -6.49 21.54
CA THR A 45 22.89 -7.58 22.31
C THR A 45 21.62 -8.13 21.70
N ASN A 46 20.91 -7.32 20.93
CA ASN A 46 19.68 -7.64 20.24
C ASN A 46 19.76 -7.14 18.79
N LYS A 47 18.68 -7.31 18.05
CA LYS A 47 18.57 -6.71 16.71
C LYS A 47 18.53 -5.20 16.83
N ARG A 48 19.57 -4.56 16.29
CA ARG A 48 19.66 -3.11 16.29
C ARG A 48 18.77 -2.52 15.22
N ILE A 49 17.91 -1.57 15.62
CA ILE A 49 16.93 -0.93 14.75
C ILE A 49 17.15 0.57 14.81
N VAL A 50 17.33 1.22 13.68
CA VAL A 50 17.45 2.68 13.60
C VAL A 50 16.15 3.27 13.04
N LEU A 51 15.58 4.24 13.77
CA LEU A 51 14.46 5.05 13.30
C LEU A 51 15.01 6.35 12.70
N MET A 52 15.03 6.43 11.38
CA MET A 52 15.46 7.59 10.62
C MET A 52 14.26 8.47 10.28
N GLY A 53 14.28 9.74 10.71
CA GLY A 53 13.13 10.62 10.50
C GLY A 53 13.33 12.08 10.90
N ASN A 54 12.23 12.77 11.07
CA ASN A 54 12.15 14.18 11.43
C ASN A 54 11.52 14.39 12.83
N SER A 55 10.73 15.46 13.04
CA SER A 55 10.08 15.79 14.32
C SER A 55 9.19 14.67 14.85
N ILE A 56 8.46 13.98 13.99
CA ILE A 56 7.60 12.86 14.38
C ILE A 56 8.44 11.70 14.95
N THR A 57 9.60 11.43 14.36
CA THR A 57 10.52 10.42 14.89
C THR A 57 11.21 10.92 16.16
N GLU A 58 11.72 12.16 16.18
CA GLU A 58 12.38 12.75 17.34
C GLU A 58 11.46 12.79 18.58
N GLY A 59 10.20 13.22 18.37
CA GLY A 59 9.20 13.34 19.45
C GLY A 59 8.83 12.03 20.12
N TRP A 60 9.04 10.91 19.47
CA TRP A 60 8.66 9.60 20.01
C TRP A 60 9.29 9.30 21.37
N THR A 61 10.58 9.61 21.55
CA THR A 61 11.27 9.46 22.84
C THR A 61 10.78 10.40 23.93
N ASN A 62 10.16 11.52 23.56
CA ASN A 62 9.59 12.48 24.51
C ASN A 62 8.18 12.08 24.95
N PHE A 63 7.34 11.62 24.02
CA PHE A 63 5.93 11.30 24.29
C PHE A 63 5.70 9.86 24.75
N TYR A 64 6.57 8.92 24.35
CA TYR A 64 6.45 7.51 24.71
C TYR A 64 7.84 6.86 24.93
N PRO A 65 8.64 7.35 25.90
CA PRO A 65 9.99 6.84 26.17
C PRO A 65 10.00 5.36 26.61
N GLU A 66 8.91 4.86 27.19
CA GLU A 66 8.79 3.48 27.64
C GLU A 66 8.93 2.48 26.48
N TYR A 67 8.58 2.88 25.26
CA TYR A 67 8.70 2.04 24.09
C TYR A 67 10.14 1.66 23.75
N PHE A 68 11.10 2.51 24.12
CA PHE A 68 12.53 2.31 23.84
C PHE A 68 13.25 1.48 24.91
N LYS A 69 12.61 1.26 26.07
CA LYS A 69 13.22 0.50 27.17
C LYS A 69 13.43 -0.96 26.77
N ASN A 70 14.61 -1.49 27.08
CA ASN A 70 15.01 -2.89 26.80
C ASN A 70 14.99 -3.31 25.31
N LYS A 71 15.02 -2.32 24.40
CA LYS A 71 15.16 -2.53 22.95
C LYS A 71 16.45 -1.86 22.46
N ASP A 72 17.16 -2.47 21.51
CA ASP A 72 18.25 -1.79 20.77
C ASP A 72 17.63 -0.95 19.63
N LEU A 73 16.75 -0.02 20.01
CA LEU A 73 16.00 0.87 19.16
C LEU A 73 16.61 2.28 19.26
N ILE A 74 17.16 2.76 18.17
CA ILE A 74 17.95 3.99 18.10
C ILE A 74 17.14 5.05 17.35
N ASN A 75 16.78 6.11 18.08
CA ASN A 75 16.10 7.26 17.46
C ASN A 75 17.12 8.19 16.78
N ARG A 76 16.90 8.47 15.49
CA ARG A 76 17.67 9.40 14.67
C ARG A 76 16.73 10.41 13.98
N GLY A 77 15.71 10.86 14.70
CA GLY A 77 14.83 11.96 14.29
C GLY A 77 15.47 13.33 14.51
N ILE A 78 15.29 14.25 13.55
CA ILE A 78 15.68 15.66 13.70
C ILE A 78 14.53 16.54 13.23
N SER A 79 13.98 17.34 14.13
CA SER A 79 12.85 18.23 13.83
C SER A 79 13.14 19.17 12.67
N GLY A 80 12.15 19.38 11.82
CA GLY A 80 12.21 20.29 10.69
C GLY A 80 12.96 19.77 9.47
N GLN A 81 13.69 18.65 9.57
CA GLN A 81 14.50 18.14 8.48
C GLN A 81 13.69 17.62 7.30
N THR A 82 14.22 17.91 6.11
CA THR A 82 13.74 17.43 4.81
C THR A 82 14.58 16.25 4.32
N THR A 83 14.07 15.55 3.31
CA THR A 83 14.71 14.33 2.79
C THR A 83 16.14 14.51 2.28
N PRO A 84 16.56 15.65 1.63
CA PRO A 84 17.96 15.82 1.24
C PRO A 84 18.90 15.93 2.45
N GLN A 85 18.48 16.60 3.53
CA GLN A 85 19.29 16.66 4.77
C GLN A 85 19.43 15.27 5.40
N MET A 86 18.35 14.48 5.44
CA MET A 86 18.36 13.12 5.94
C MET A 86 19.26 12.21 5.09
N LEU A 87 19.26 12.35 3.77
CA LEU A 87 20.11 11.57 2.86
C LEU A 87 21.60 11.83 3.13
N ILE A 88 22.02 13.09 3.36
CA ILE A 88 23.42 13.42 3.66
C ILE A 88 23.89 12.77 4.96
N ARG A 89 23.07 12.80 6.03
CA ARG A 89 23.42 12.21 7.33
C ARG A 89 23.11 10.70 7.44
N PHE A 90 22.58 10.09 6.38
CA PHE A 90 22.19 8.68 6.41
C PHE A 90 23.35 7.75 6.70
N LYS A 91 24.53 8.05 6.16
CA LYS A 91 25.72 7.22 6.42
C LYS A 91 26.12 7.25 7.90
N PRO A 92 26.45 8.38 8.53
CA PRO A 92 26.89 8.41 9.94
C PRO A 92 25.80 8.01 10.93
N ASP A 93 24.53 8.32 10.65
CA ASP A 93 23.43 8.12 11.59
C ASP A 93 22.70 6.77 11.43
N VAL A 94 22.97 6.05 10.33
CA VAL A 94 22.35 4.76 10.05
C VAL A 94 23.39 3.72 9.68
N ILE A 95 24.06 3.87 8.54
CA ILE A 95 24.95 2.82 7.98
C ILE A 95 26.07 2.47 8.94
N ASP A 96 26.77 3.49 9.46
CA ASP A 96 27.93 3.29 10.35
C ASP A 96 27.54 2.70 11.71
N LEU A 97 26.27 2.75 12.09
CA LEU A 97 25.75 2.10 13.30
C LEU A 97 25.51 0.59 13.15
N ASN A 98 25.66 0.08 11.92
CA ASN A 98 25.50 -1.33 11.57
C ASN A 98 24.17 -1.95 12.10
N PRO A 99 23.00 -1.36 11.80
CA PRO A 99 21.73 -1.90 12.24
C PRO A 99 21.33 -3.14 11.44
N ASP A 100 20.41 -3.96 11.99
CA ASP A 100 19.74 -5.01 11.24
C ASP A 100 18.59 -4.47 10.41
N ILE A 101 17.95 -3.40 10.92
CA ILE A 101 16.78 -2.76 10.29
C ILE A 101 16.91 -1.24 10.38
N VAL A 102 16.53 -0.57 9.30
CA VAL A 102 16.24 0.87 9.30
C VAL A 102 14.77 1.12 8.97
N VAL A 103 14.13 1.97 9.76
CA VAL A 103 12.78 2.50 9.49
C VAL A 103 12.92 3.93 9.00
N ILE A 104 12.35 4.25 7.85
CA ILE A 104 12.45 5.58 7.24
C ILE A 104 11.07 6.23 7.22
N LEU A 105 10.91 7.31 8.00
CA LEU A 105 9.71 8.16 8.06
C LEU A 105 10.09 9.59 7.67
N ALA A 106 9.80 9.99 6.44
CA ALA A 106 10.27 11.25 5.86
C ALA A 106 9.29 11.82 4.83
N GLY A 107 9.41 13.12 4.52
CA GLY A 107 8.73 13.80 3.42
C GLY A 107 7.75 14.88 3.84
N ILE A 108 7.22 14.89 5.08
CA ILE A 108 6.24 15.88 5.52
C ILE A 108 6.81 17.32 5.49
N ASN A 109 8.07 17.50 5.88
CA ASN A 109 8.74 18.80 5.89
C ASN A 109 9.14 19.26 4.49
N ASP A 110 9.37 18.35 3.55
CA ASP A 110 9.55 18.65 2.13
C ASP A 110 8.25 19.18 1.53
N ILE A 111 7.11 18.55 1.87
CA ILE A 111 5.78 19.03 1.47
C ILE A 111 5.49 20.41 2.05
N ALA A 112 5.93 20.67 3.29
CA ALA A 112 5.83 21.97 3.97
C ALA A 112 6.83 23.00 3.45
N GLU A 113 7.71 22.64 2.51
CA GLU A 113 8.71 23.49 1.88
C GLU A 113 9.72 24.11 2.87
N ASN A 114 10.12 23.34 3.90
CA ASN A 114 11.05 23.82 4.93
C ASN A 114 12.44 24.20 4.37
N THR A 115 12.88 23.57 3.30
CA THR A 115 14.14 23.88 2.59
C THR A 115 13.88 24.34 1.14
N GLY A 116 12.69 24.84 0.87
CA GLY A 116 12.25 25.28 -0.45
C GLY A 116 11.31 24.30 -1.14
N PRO A 117 10.77 24.68 -2.31
CA PRO A 117 9.81 23.87 -3.05
C PRO A 117 10.37 22.49 -3.43
N SER A 118 9.59 21.43 -3.18
CA SER A 118 9.97 20.07 -3.50
C SER A 118 8.88 19.37 -4.31
N SER A 119 9.28 18.68 -5.37
CA SER A 119 8.37 17.82 -6.14
C SER A 119 8.22 16.46 -5.47
N ILE A 120 7.12 15.75 -5.77
CA ILE A 120 6.89 14.37 -5.32
C ILE A 120 8.10 13.49 -5.72
N LYS A 121 8.58 13.64 -6.96
CA LYS A 121 9.73 12.88 -7.46
C LYS A 121 11.01 13.15 -6.65
N MET A 122 11.33 14.38 -6.30
CA MET A 122 12.51 14.70 -5.46
C MET A 122 12.42 14.05 -4.10
N ILE A 123 11.26 14.09 -3.46
CA ILE A 123 11.03 13.47 -2.14
C ILE A 123 11.21 11.96 -2.22
N THR A 124 10.55 11.32 -3.18
CA THR A 124 10.60 9.86 -3.34
C THR A 124 11.98 9.37 -3.78
N ASP A 125 12.69 10.13 -4.64
CA ASP A 125 14.07 9.79 -5.04
C ASP A 125 15.03 9.80 -3.84
N ASN A 126 14.94 10.78 -2.94
CA ASN A 126 15.77 10.84 -1.75
C ASN A 126 15.48 9.66 -0.80
N ILE A 127 14.19 9.37 -0.53
CA ILE A 127 13.79 8.25 0.34
C ILE A 127 14.24 6.91 -0.26
N THR A 128 14.03 6.68 -1.55
CA THR A 128 14.43 5.44 -2.22
C THR A 128 15.95 5.32 -2.35
N SER A 129 16.69 6.43 -2.40
CA SER A 129 18.15 6.43 -2.35
C SER A 129 18.66 5.97 -0.99
N MET A 130 18.07 6.44 0.12
CA MET A 130 18.36 5.93 1.46
C MET A 130 18.08 4.42 1.57
N ALA A 131 16.95 3.96 1.02
CA ALA A 131 16.62 2.54 1.00
C ALA A 131 17.63 1.70 0.19
N LYS A 132 18.09 2.19 -0.96
CA LYS A 132 19.13 1.54 -1.78
C LYS A 132 20.45 1.47 -1.03
N LEU A 133 20.86 2.56 -0.37
CA LEU A 133 22.07 2.58 0.46
C LEU A 133 21.99 1.57 1.59
N ALA A 134 20.87 1.49 2.32
CA ALA A 134 20.69 0.49 3.36
C ALA A 134 20.79 -0.94 2.81
N LYS A 135 20.09 -1.23 1.72
CA LYS A 135 20.12 -2.55 1.07
C LYS A 135 21.50 -2.96 0.62
N SER A 136 22.31 -2.04 0.08
CA SER A 136 23.71 -2.32 -0.33
C SER A 136 24.64 -2.67 0.83
N HIS A 137 24.24 -2.32 2.06
CA HIS A 137 24.92 -2.67 3.31
C HIS A 137 24.24 -3.82 4.07
N ASN A 138 23.37 -4.61 3.41
CA ASN A 138 22.63 -5.72 3.99
C ASN A 138 21.72 -5.34 5.19
N ILE A 139 21.26 -4.08 5.22
CA ILE A 139 20.33 -3.58 6.22
C ILE A 139 18.91 -3.76 5.67
N ASN A 140 18.03 -4.41 6.44
CA ASN A 140 16.63 -4.53 6.09
C ASN A 140 15.96 -3.15 6.18
N VAL A 141 15.04 -2.86 5.24
CA VAL A 141 14.39 -1.56 5.14
C VAL A 141 12.91 -1.69 5.41
N ILE A 142 12.40 -0.84 6.30
CA ILE A 142 10.99 -0.56 6.50
C ILE A 142 10.73 0.86 6.01
N LEU A 143 9.95 1.01 4.95
CA LEU A 143 9.49 2.31 4.46
C LEU A 143 8.13 2.60 5.06
N SER A 144 7.99 3.69 5.81
CA SER A 144 6.70 4.06 6.34
C SER A 144 5.96 5.08 5.47
N SER A 145 4.63 5.02 5.49
CA SER A 145 3.81 6.10 4.98
C SER A 145 4.10 7.40 5.74
N ILE A 146 3.99 8.54 5.07
CA ILE A 146 3.82 9.85 5.71
C ILE A 146 2.47 9.82 6.43
N LEU A 147 2.42 10.35 7.64
CA LEU A 147 1.19 10.42 8.43
C LEU A 147 0.15 11.33 7.76
N PRO A 148 -1.15 11.13 8.04
CA PRO A 148 -2.18 12.01 7.51
C PRO A 148 -2.01 13.44 8.04
N ALA A 149 -2.15 14.43 7.15
CA ALA A 149 -2.24 15.85 7.49
C ALA A 149 -3.11 16.55 6.43
N TYR A 150 -4.21 17.13 6.86
CA TYR A 150 -5.12 17.82 5.97
C TYR A 150 -4.59 19.19 5.58
N ASP A 151 -3.98 19.92 6.52
CA ASP A 151 -3.34 21.21 6.31
C ASP A 151 -2.12 21.41 7.22
N PHE A 152 -1.43 22.52 6.99
CA PHE A 152 -0.36 23.00 7.86
C PHE A 152 -0.76 24.36 8.43
N PRO A 153 -1.11 24.49 9.72
CA PRO A 153 -1.51 25.78 10.33
C PRO A 153 -0.47 26.90 10.10
N TRP A 154 0.82 26.54 10.07
CA TRP A 154 1.92 27.48 9.82
C TRP A 154 2.22 27.74 8.32
N ARG A 155 1.56 27.00 7.42
CA ARG A 155 1.67 27.13 5.96
C ARG A 155 0.28 26.99 5.30
N PRO A 156 -0.67 27.87 5.58
CA PRO A 156 -2.09 27.67 5.21
C PRO A 156 -2.35 27.60 3.69
N LYS A 157 -1.40 28.09 2.88
CA LYS A 157 -1.47 28.00 1.41
C LYS A 157 -1.12 26.62 0.87
N ILE A 158 -0.47 25.75 1.67
CA ILE A 158 -0.07 24.41 1.26
C ILE A 158 -1.15 23.42 1.68
N LYS A 159 -1.67 22.65 0.72
CA LYS A 159 -2.61 21.55 0.96
C LYS A 159 -1.87 20.22 0.79
N PRO A 160 -1.42 19.60 1.91
CA PRO A 160 -0.48 18.48 1.85
C PRO A 160 -1.11 17.16 1.41
N HIS A 161 -2.40 16.94 1.67
CA HIS A 161 -3.06 15.64 1.57
C HIS A 161 -2.86 14.95 0.21
N TYR A 162 -3.00 15.68 -0.91
CA TYR A 162 -2.76 15.10 -2.24
C TYR A 162 -1.32 14.60 -2.42
N LYS A 163 -0.32 15.43 -2.02
CA LYS A 163 1.10 15.04 -2.11
C LYS A 163 1.39 13.86 -1.19
N ILE A 164 0.81 13.84 0.02
CA ILE A 164 0.96 12.73 0.98
C ILE A 164 0.48 11.41 0.35
N LEU A 165 -0.74 11.39 -0.18
CA LEU A 165 -1.32 10.19 -0.80
C LEU A 165 -0.45 9.69 -1.94
N LYS A 166 0.00 10.59 -2.82
CA LYS A 166 0.80 10.21 -3.99
C LYS A 166 2.20 9.73 -3.63
N ILE A 167 2.84 10.33 -2.62
CA ILE A 167 4.12 9.85 -2.10
C ILE A 167 3.94 8.48 -1.45
N ASN A 168 2.93 8.29 -0.61
CA ASN A 168 2.65 7.03 0.07
C ASN A 168 2.42 5.89 -0.92
N GLU A 169 1.63 6.11 -1.98
CA GLU A 169 1.45 5.17 -3.08
C GLU A 169 2.79 4.79 -3.73
N THR A 170 3.60 5.79 -4.10
CA THR A 170 4.91 5.56 -4.73
C THR A 170 5.87 4.79 -3.82
N LEU A 171 5.90 5.10 -2.51
CA LEU A 171 6.75 4.40 -1.54
C LEU A 171 6.28 2.97 -1.30
N GLN A 172 4.98 2.72 -1.29
CA GLN A 172 4.40 1.40 -1.17
C GLN A 172 4.77 0.52 -2.37
N GLU A 173 4.57 1.02 -3.58
CA GLU A 173 4.98 0.32 -4.82
C GLU A 173 6.48 0.01 -4.81
N TYR A 174 7.29 1.00 -4.42
CA TYR A 174 8.74 0.82 -4.34
C TYR A 174 9.14 -0.24 -3.30
N ALA A 175 8.53 -0.21 -2.10
CA ALA A 175 8.80 -1.17 -1.04
C ALA A 175 8.51 -2.60 -1.52
N ILE A 176 7.34 -2.83 -2.08
CA ILE A 176 6.92 -4.13 -2.58
C ILE A 176 7.86 -4.61 -3.69
N LYS A 177 8.14 -3.75 -4.67
CA LYS A 177 9.01 -4.08 -5.81
C LYS A 177 10.44 -4.46 -5.40
N ASN A 178 10.94 -3.89 -4.31
CA ASN A 178 12.32 -4.08 -3.86
C ASN A 178 12.45 -5.04 -2.67
N GLY A 179 11.34 -5.61 -2.22
CA GLY A 179 11.30 -6.54 -1.09
C GLY A 179 11.55 -5.88 0.24
N HIS A 180 11.05 -4.67 0.42
CA HIS A 180 11.03 -3.95 1.68
C HIS A 180 9.66 -4.09 2.34
N VAL A 181 9.60 -3.94 3.65
CA VAL A 181 8.34 -3.84 4.37
C VAL A 181 7.79 -2.42 4.20
N TYR A 182 6.50 -2.29 3.89
CA TYR A 182 5.79 -1.02 3.92
C TYR A 182 4.98 -0.91 5.19
N LEU A 183 5.26 0.12 6.00
CA LEU A 183 4.61 0.37 7.27
C LEU A 183 3.55 1.47 7.10
N ASP A 184 2.29 1.06 7.06
CA ASP A 184 1.17 1.95 6.80
C ASP A 184 0.64 2.61 8.09
N TYR A 185 1.22 3.74 8.45
CA TYR A 185 0.67 4.61 9.50
C TYR A 185 -0.54 5.40 9.05
N PHE A 186 -0.57 5.80 7.75
CA PHE A 186 -1.60 6.68 7.21
C PHE A 186 -2.99 6.08 7.41
N SER A 187 -3.21 4.87 6.94
CA SER A 187 -4.52 4.20 6.99
C SER A 187 -5.02 3.94 8.41
N ASN A 188 -4.12 3.92 9.40
CA ASN A 188 -4.47 3.66 10.80
C ASN A 188 -4.66 4.93 11.64
N LEU A 189 -4.29 6.09 11.11
CA LEU A 189 -4.30 7.36 11.85
C LEU A 189 -5.13 8.45 11.16
N HIS A 190 -5.70 8.22 9.95
CA HIS A 190 -6.49 9.24 9.25
C HIS A 190 -7.95 9.30 9.75
N ASP A 191 -8.50 10.50 9.73
CA ASP A 191 -9.84 10.85 10.25
C ASP A 191 -10.99 10.65 9.25
N GLY A 192 -10.73 10.00 8.10
CA GLY A 192 -11.67 9.89 6.98
C GLY A 192 -11.58 11.04 5.97
N ASN A 193 -11.01 12.19 6.35
CA ASN A 193 -10.81 13.37 5.49
C ASN A 193 -9.32 13.66 5.21
N ASN A 194 -8.47 12.63 5.28
CA ASN A 194 -7.02 12.72 5.11
C ASN A 194 -6.28 13.57 6.15
N GLY A 195 -6.91 13.91 7.27
CA GLY A 195 -6.31 14.53 8.43
C GLY A 195 -5.92 13.52 9.51
N LEU A 196 -5.08 13.94 10.46
CA LEU A 196 -4.76 13.13 11.63
C LEU A 196 -5.97 13.09 12.57
N ILE A 197 -6.37 11.90 13.02
CA ILE A 197 -7.41 11.73 14.03
C ILE A 197 -7.08 12.60 15.25
N LYS A 198 -7.94 13.53 15.59
CA LYS A 198 -7.73 14.53 16.65
C LYS A 198 -7.33 13.91 18.00
N LYS A 199 -7.88 12.73 18.33
CA LYS A 199 -7.53 11.99 19.55
C LYS A 199 -6.05 11.60 19.60
N TYR A 200 -5.42 11.40 18.45
CA TYR A 200 -4.05 10.89 18.33
C TYR A 200 -3.00 11.99 18.07
N GLY A 201 -3.43 13.25 17.90
CA GLY A 201 -2.55 14.40 17.63
C GLY A 201 -2.44 15.37 18.77
N ILE A 202 -1.29 16.05 18.90
CA ILE A 202 -1.13 17.28 19.68
C ILE A 202 -1.48 18.49 18.80
N ASP A 203 -1.32 18.34 17.51
CA ASP A 203 -1.67 19.28 16.46
C ASP A 203 -2.06 18.47 15.19
N PRO A 204 -2.44 19.12 14.06
CA PRO A 204 -2.86 18.41 12.85
C PRO A 204 -1.79 17.53 12.18
N VAL A 205 -0.54 17.52 12.68
CA VAL A 205 0.60 16.82 12.06
C VAL A 205 1.33 15.88 13.02
N HIS A 206 1.45 16.27 14.30
CA HIS A 206 2.29 15.57 15.26
C HIS A 206 1.47 14.68 16.19
N PRO A 207 1.83 13.40 16.33
CA PRO A 207 1.18 12.49 17.27
C PRO A 207 1.37 12.89 18.73
N ASN A 208 0.36 12.64 19.55
CA ASN A 208 0.46 12.61 21.01
C ASN A 208 0.83 11.19 21.50
N LYS A 209 0.86 10.97 22.83
CA LYS A 209 1.18 9.67 23.42
C LYS A 209 0.31 8.54 22.86
N ASP A 210 -0.99 8.75 22.75
CA ASP A 210 -1.92 7.73 22.21
C ASP A 210 -1.63 7.41 20.74
N GLY A 211 -1.30 8.43 19.94
CA GLY A 211 -0.85 8.26 18.55
C GLY A 211 0.44 7.43 18.47
N TYR A 212 1.42 7.71 19.32
CA TYR A 212 2.66 6.90 19.36
C TYR A 212 2.42 5.48 19.87
N ILE A 213 1.45 5.22 20.75
CA ILE A 213 1.07 3.85 21.13
C ILE A 213 0.53 3.08 19.92
N VAL A 214 -0.31 3.70 19.08
CA VAL A 214 -0.78 3.07 17.83
C VAL A 214 0.38 2.81 16.89
N MET A 215 1.22 3.83 16.64
CA MET A 215 2.40 3.71 15.78
C MET A 215 3.36 2.61 16.26
N SER A 216 3.56 2.46 17.57
CA SER A 216 4.45 1.45 18.15
C SER A 216 3.98 0.03 17.89
N LYS A 217 2.67 -0.24 17.99
CA LYS A 217 2.09 -1.55 17.68
C LYS A 217 2.29 -1.92 16.22
N LEU A 218 2.09 -0.96 15.32
CA LEU A 218 2.28 -1.16 13.88
C LEU A 218 3.77 -1.36 13.55
N LEU A 219 4.66 -0.62 14.23
CA LEU A 219 6.09 -0.78 14.07
C LEU A 219 6.58 -2.15 14.55
N ASP A 220 6.13 -2.63 15.72
CA ASP A 220 6.48 -3.97 16.22
C ASP A 220 6.07 -5.06 15.21
N GLN A 221 4.89 -4.95 14.59
CA GLN A 221 4.45 -5.86 13.53
C GLN A 221 5.35 -5.79 12.29
N ALA A 222 5.70 -4.58 11.85
CA ALA A 222 6.57 -4.38 10.69
C ALA A 222 8.01 -4.88 10.94
N ILE A 223 8.51 -4.73 12.17
CA ILE A 223 9.81 -5.29 12.59
C ILE A 223 9.77 -6.81 12.53
N GLU A 224 8.75 -7.45 13.10
CA GLU A 224 8.58 -8.90 13.04
C GLU A 224 8.48 -9.39 11.60
N GLU A 225 7.70 -8.72 10.77
CA GLU A 225 7.62 -8.99 9.33
C GLU A 225 8.98 -8.87 8.66
N SER A 226 9.74 -7.80 8.93
CA SER A 226 11.07 -7.58 8.35
C SER A 226 12.09 -8.64 8.76
N LEU A 227 11.96 -9.22 9.94
CA LEU A 227 12.85 -10.26 10.45
C LEU A 227 12.49 -11.66 9.97
N THR A 228 11.21 -11.92 9.74
CA THR A 228 10.70 -13.20 9.24
C THR A 228 10.73 -13.28 7.71
N ASN A 229 10.75 -12.12 7.03
CA ASN A 229 10.74 -12.01 5.57
C ASN A 229 12.08 -12.35 4.91
N LYS A 230 12.47 -13.61 4.92
CA LYS A 230 13.35 -14.16 3.87
C LYS A 230 12.67 -14.20 2.48
N ILE A 231 11.42 -13.71 2.38
CA ILE A 231 10.53 -13.83 1.22
C ILE A 231 10.47 -12.55 0.38
N SER A 232 10.96 -11.44 0.87
CA SER A 232 10.70 -10.13 0.28
C SER A 232 11.29 -9.88 -1.11
N ALA A 233 12.32 -10.58 -1.53
CA ALA A 233 12.87 -10.43 -2.88
C ALA A 233 12.05 -11.14 -3.98
N ASN A 234 11.15 -12.06 -3.64
CA ASN A 234 10.46 -12.95 -4.59
C ASN A 234 8.92 -12.92 -4.55
N VAL A 235 8.31 -11.94 -3.88
CA VAL A 235 6.83 -11.91 -3.80
C VAL A 235 6.22 -11.72 -5.18
N ILE A 236 6.73 -10.77 -5.97
CA ILE A 236 6.30 -10.56 -7.35
C ILE A 236 6.65 -11.76 -8.22
N ASP A 237 7.82 -12.38 -8.03
CA ASP A 237 8.27 -13.55 -8.79
C ASP A 237 7.40 -14.78 -8.56
N ARG A 238 6.71 -14.86 -7.41
CA ARG A 238 5.71 -15.88 -7.15
C ARG A 238 4.52 -15.76 -8.12
N PHE A 239 4.13 -14.53 -8.45
CA PHE A 239 3.06 -14.24 -9.39
C PHE A 239 3.58 -14.24 -10.82
N LYS A 240 3.70 -15.42 -11.42
CA LYS A 240 4.24 -15.57 -12.79
C LYS A 240 3.42 -14.80 -13.80
N GLN A 241 4.11 -14.02 -14.63
CA GLN A 241 3.51 -13.29 -15.74
C GLN A 241 3.05 -14.25 -16.83
N LYS A 242 1.79 -14.12 -17.24
CA LYS A 242 1.14 -14.96 -18.24
C LYS A 242 0.28 -14.10 -19.17
N VAL A 243 0.02 -14.61 -20.36
CA VAL A 243 -0.91 -14.03 -21.33
C VAL A 243 -1.80 -15.15 -21.84
N PHE A 244 -3.10 -14.97 -21.72
CA PHE A 244 -4.08 -15.79 -22.42
C PHE A 244 -4.31 -15.20 -23.82
N LYS A 245 -4.25 -16.00 -24.87
CA LYS A 245 -4.44 -15.58 -26.27
C LYS A 245 -5.52 -16.42 -26.91
N LYS A 246 -6.45 -15.76 -27.60
CA LYS A 246 -7.45 -16.39 -28.49
C LYS A 246 -6.96 -16.44 -29.92
N ARG A 247 -7.62 -17.26 -30.74
CA ARG A 247 -7.28 -17.38 -32.15
C ARG A 247 -7.54 -16.10 -32.98
N ASN A 248 -8.45 -15.24 -32.52
CA ASN A 248 -8.78 -13.95 -33.12
C ASN A 248 -7.91 -12.78 -32.66
N ASN A 249 -6.72 -13.06 -32.10
CA ASN A 249 -5.76 -12.10 -31.52
C ASN A 249 -6.21 -11.35 -30.25
N GLU A 250 -7.40 -11.62 -29.71
CA GLU A 250 -7.76 -11.12 -28.40
C GLU A 250 -6.85 -11.75 -27.34
N SER A 251 -6.45 -10.95 -26.35
CA SER A 251 -5.58 -11.42 -25.30
C SER A 251 -5.91 -10.80 -23.94
N LEU A 252 -5.57 -11.52 -22.88
CA LEU A 252 -5.69 -11.07 -21.49
C LEU A 252 -4.36 -11.28 -20.78
N ASN A 253 -3.80 -10.20 -20.26
CA ASN A 253 -2.69 -10.28 -19.34
C ASN A 253 -3.18 -10.78 -17.99
N TYR A 254 -2.42 -11.65 -17.33
CA TYR A 254 -2.72 -12.09 -15.98
C TYR A 254 -1.48 -12.52 -15.21
N ARG A 255 -1.58 -12.49 -13.91
CA ARG A 255 -0.61 -13.08 -12.99
C ARG A 255 -1.17 -14.35 -12.38
N LEU A 256 -0.32 -15.34 -12.19
CA LEU A 256 -0.68 -16.61 -11.56
C LEU A 256 0.36 -16.98 -10.52
N ALA A 257 -0.05 -17.01 -9.26
CA ALA A 257 0.74 -17.61 -8.19
C ALA A 257 0.31 -19.06 -7.97
N GLU A 258 1.28 -19.90 -7.63
CA GLU A 258 1.07 -21.29 -7.27
C GLU A 258 1.34 -21.50 -5.76
N PRO A 259 0.77 -22.56 -5.14
CA PRO A 259 1.16 -22.95 -3.78
C PRO A 259 2.69 -23.15 -3.66
N MET A 260 3.28 -22.77 -2.53
CA MET A 260 4.73 -22.81 -2.34
C MET A 260 5.33 -24.22 -2.51
N ASN A 261 4.61 -25.26 -2.04
CA ASN A 261 5.04 -26.64 -2.08
C ASN A 261 3.93 -27.55 -2.59
N ILE A 262 3.83 -27.69 -3.92
CA ILE A 262 2.83 -28.56 -4.53
C ILE A 262 3.18 -30.03 -4.27
N LYS A 263 2.39 -30.68 -3.42
CA LYS A 263 2.52 -32.11 -3.15
C LYS A 263 1.76 -32.93 -4.21
N ARG A 264 2.39 -34.01 -4.68
CA ARG A 264 1.76 -34.95 -5.63
C ARG A 264 0.42 -35.47 -5.07
N LYS A 265 -0.62 -35.50 -5.89
CA LYS A 265 -1.99 -35.91 -5.55
C LYS A 265 -2.78 -34.99 -4.63
N LYS A 266 -2.18 -33.96 -4.03
CA LYS A 266 -2.92 -32.96 -3.23
C LYS A 266 -3.63 -31.97 -4.16
N LYS A 267 -4.87 -31.60 -3.79
CA LYS A 267 -5.66 -30.57 -4.46
C LYS A 267 -5.62 -29.29 -3.64
N TYR A 268 -5.48 -28.16 -4.33
CA TYR A 268 -5.36 -26.82 -3.73
C TYR A 268 -6.49 -25.93 -4.20
N PRO A 269 -7.02 -25.07 -3.34
CA PRO A 269 -8.01 -24.07 -3.74
C PRO A 269 -7.42 -23.07 -4.74
N MET A 270 -8.30 -22.29 -5.37
CA MET A 270 -7.93 -21.19 -6.23
C MET A 270 -8.70 -19.94 -5.82
N LEU A 271 -7.99 -18.83 -5.68
CA LEU A 271 -8.55 -17.49 -5.53
C LEU A 271 -8.45 -16.74 -6.85
N VAL A 272 -9.56 -16.20 -7.32
CA VAL A 272 -9.65 -15.25 -8.42
C VAL A 272 -9.75 -13.86 -7.80
N PHE A 273 -8.82 -12.96 -8.11
CA PHE A 273 -8.85 -11.60 -7.61
C PHE A 273 -9.07 -10.62 -8.75
N LEU A 274 -10.08 -9.76 -8.59
CA LEU A 274 -10.44 -8.71 -9.55
C LEU A 274 -10.06 -7.34 -8.96
N HIS A 275 -9.08 -6.70 -9.58
CA HIS A 275 -8.56 -5.40 -9.17
C HIS A 275 -9.56 -4.25 -9.36
N GLY A 276 -9.34 -3.11 -8.70
CA GLY A 276 -10.08 -1.86 -8.85
C GLY A 276 -9.71 -1.09 -10.14
N ALA A 277 -10.11 0.15 -10.20
CA ALA A 277 -9.87 0.97 -11.40
C ALA A 277 -8.38 1.27 -11.65
N ASP A 278 -7.58 1.38 -10.58
CA ASP A 278 -6.16 1.75 -10.66
C ASP A 278 -5.27 0.56 -11.06
N GLY A 279 -5.79 -0.66 -10.99
CA GLY A 279 -5.10 -1.86 -11.49
C GLY A 279 -5.15 -2.05 -13.01
N ARG A 280 -5.90 -1.20 -13.74
CA ARG A 280 -5.99 -1.24 -15.21
C ARG A 280 -4.64 -0.96 -15.85
N GLY A 281 -4.41 -1.60 -16.99
CA GLY A 281 -3.18 -1.41 -17.77
C GLY A 281 -2.91 -2.54 -18.73
N ASN A 282 -1.72 -2.48 -19.34
CA ASN A 282 -1.22 -3.51 -20.25
C ASN A 282 0.18 -4.01 -19.83
N ASP A 283 0.66 -3.58 -18.67
CA ASP A 283 1.99 -3.88 -18.13
C ASP A 283 2.06 -5.24 -17.42
N ASN A 284 0.90 -5.83 -17.14
CA ASN A 284 0.77 -7.05 -16.35
C ASN A 284 1.43 -6.97 -14.96
N ILE A 285 1.40 -5.78 -14.35
CA ILE A 285 1.98 -5.49 -13.03
C ILE A 285 0.99 -4.73 -12.15
N GLN A 286 0.36 -3.67 -12.68
CA GLN A 286 -0.44 -2.73 -11.90
C GLN A 286 -1.61 -3.40 -11.14
N GLN A 287 -2.20 -4.46 -11.69
CA GLN A 287 -3.25 -5.23 -11.02
C GLN A 287 -2.80 -5.89 -9.70
N LEU A 288 -1.50 -6.07 -9.48
CA LEU A 288 -0.97 -6.58 -8.21
C LEU A 288 -0.81 -5.49 -7.15
N TYR A 289 -0.51 -4.26 -7.57
CA TYR A 289 -0.28 -3.14 -6.68
C TYR A 289 -1.56 -2.44 -6.25
N ASP A 290 -2.59 -2.51 -7.08
CA ASP A 290 -3.86 -1.88 -6.79
C ASP A 290 -4.37 -2.28 -5.40
N ALA A 291 -4.67 -1.26 -4.59
CA ALA A 291 -5.11 -1.41 -3.20
C ALA A 291 -4.22 -2.33 -2.34
N ASN A 292 -2.93 -2.42 -2.65
CA ASN A 292 -1.96 -3.32 -2.00
C ASN A 292 -2.39 -4.80 -1.97
N ALA A 293 -3.07 -5.27 -2.99
CA ALA A 293 -3.54 -6.65 -3.05
C ALA A 293 -2.38 -7.67 -2.94
N ILE A 294 -1.24 -7.38 -3.59
CA ILE A 294 -0.05 -8.23 -3.48
C ILE A 294 0.47 -8.31 -2.03
N GLY A 295 0.43 -7.21 -1.29
CA GLY A 295 0.81 -7.19 0.13
C GLY A 295 -0.10 -8.08 0.97
N ALA A 296 -1.42 -8.07 0.70
CA ALA A 296 -2.36 -8.94 1.38
C ALA A 296 -2.11 -10.44 1.10
N PHE A 297 -1.90 -10.80 -0.17
CA PHE A 297 -1.64 -12.19 -0.59
C PHE A 297 -0.25 -12.71 -0.22
N SER A 298 0.65 -11.83 0.19
CA SER A 298 2.05 -12.15 0.50
C SER A 298 2.34 -12.25 1.98
N LYS A 299 1.38 -11.94 2.83
CA LYS A 299 1.54 -12.14 4.27
C LYS A 299 1.88 -13.60 4.55
N GLN A 300 2.99 -13.84 5.28
CA GLN A 300 3.49 -15.19 5.52
C GLN A 300 2.43 -16.10 6.15
N ASN A 301 1.69 -15.60 7.12
CA ASN A 301 0.60 -16.33 7.76
C ASN A 301 -0.53 -16.72 6.79
N ILE A 302 -0.81 -15.88 5.77
CA ILE A 302 -1.80 -16.20 4.72
C ILE A 302 -1.23 -17.25 3.78
N ILE A 303 0.03 -17.14 3.39
CA ILE A 303 0.69 -18.12 2.52
C ILE A 303 0.77 -19.49 3.19
N ASP A 304 1.15 -19.56 4.46
CA ASP A 304 1.35 -20.83 5.17
C ASP A 304 0.03 -21.54 5.47
N GLU A 305 -0.97 -20.78 5.91
CA GLU A 305 -2.27 -21.33 6.30
C GLU A 305 -3.16 -21.65 5.09
N PHE A 306 -3.11 -20.81 4.05
CA PHE A 306 -4.01 -20.87 2.88
C PHE A 306 -3.29 -21.12 1.57
N GLN A 307 -2.52 -22.22 1.49
CA GLN A 307 -1.84 -22.65 0.27
C GLN A 307 -2.82 -22.75 -0.90
N SER A 308 -2.73 -21.85 -1.87
CA SER A 308 -3.68 -21.73 -2.98
C SER A 308 -3.02 -21.25 -4.27
N PHE A 309 -3.68 -21.52 -5.39
CA PHE A 309 -3.44 -20.77 -6.63
C PHE A 309 -4.12 -19.41 -6.50
N ILE A 310 -3.46 -18.35 -6.99
CA ILE A 310 -4.06 -17.00 -7.05
C ILE A 310 -3.97 -16.51 -8.48
N PHE A 311 -5.12 -16.26 -9.11
CA PHE A 311 -5.25 -15.77 -10.46
C PHE A 311 -5.69 -14.31 -10.44
N VAL A 312 -4.86 -13.44 -11.03
CA VAL A 312 -5.04 -11.99 -11.04
C VAL A 312 -5.01 -11.49 -12.49
N PRO A 313 -6.15 -11.46 -13.19
CA PRO A 313 -6.24 -10.92 -14.53
C PRO A 313 -6.14 -9.39 -14.52
N GLN A 314 -5.71 -8.78 -15.64
CA GLN A 314 -5.60 -7.33 -15.79
C GLN A 314 -6.57 -6.83 -16.88
N VAL A 315 -7.39 -5.84 -16.52
CA VAL A 315 -8.26 -5.12 -17.45
C VAL A 315 -7.42 -4.05 -18.18
N PRO A 316 -7.53 -3.93 -19.51
CA PRO A 316 -6.91 -2.83 -20.25
C PRO A 316 -7.38 -1.45 -19.78
N GLN A 317 -6.56 -0.41 -20.01
CA GLN A 317 -6.81 0.95 -19.51
C GLN A 317 -8.20 1.50 -19.86
N ASN A 318 -8.73 1.18 -21.04
CA ASN A 318 -10.00 1.71 -21.54
C ASN A 318 -11.18 0.76 -21.34
N GLU A 319 -10.99 -0.36 -20.61
CA GLU A 319 -12.02 -1.36 -20.36
C GLU A 319 -12.41 -1.40 -18.87
N ARG A 320 -13.43 -2.20 -18.56
CA ARG A 320 -13.95 -2.44 -17.21
C ARG A 320 -14.37 -3.89 -17.04
N TRP A 321 -14.47 -4.37 -15.79
CA TRP A 321 -15.08 -5.68 -15.51
C TRP A 321 -16.56 -5.70 -15.90
N VAL A 322 -17.24 -4.58 -15.63
CA VAL A 322 -18.67 -4.39 -15.91
C VAL A 322 -18.85 -3.03 -16.58
N ASN A 323 -19.60 -2.99 -17.67
CA ASN A 323 -19.90 -1.74 -18.37
C ASN A 323 -21.03 -0.99 -17.66
N THR A 324 -20.73 -0.35 -16.55
CA THR A 324 -21.67 0.46 -15.76
C THR A 324 -21.00 1.71 -15.21
N ASN A 325 -21.81 2.67 -14.78
CA ASN A 325 -21.37 3.75 -13.91
C ASN A 325 -21.34 3.25 -12.46
N TRP A 326 -20.33 3.65 -11.68
CA TRP A 326 -20.08 3.14 -10.34
C TRP A 326 -21.23 3.36 -9.35
N ASN A 327 -22.02 4.42 -9.52
CA ASN A 327 -23.13 4.78 -8.65
C ASN A 327 -24.52 4.54 -9.27
N THR A 328 -24.59 3.75 -10.36
CA THR A 328 -25.88 3.46 -10.99
C THR A 328 -26.81 2.75 -9.99
N SER A 329 -27.91 3.42 -9.64
CA SER A 329 -29.04 2.81 -8.91
C SER A 329 -29.83 1.90 -9.84
N ASN A 330 -30.50 0.88 -9.29
CA ASN A 330 -31.29 -0.06 -10.07
C ASN A 330 -30.53 -0.66 -11.29
N TYR A 331 -29.26 -0.98 -11.08
CA TYR A 331 -28.40 -1.53 -12.13
C TYR A 331 -29.04 -2.78 -12.74
N LYS A 332 -29.02 -2.84 -14.07
CA LYS A 332 -29.43 -4.01 -14.85
C LYS A 332 -28.23 -4.57 -15.61
N ARG A 333 -28.00 -5.86 -15.44
CA ARG A 333 -26.87 -6.57 -16.04
C ARG A 333 -27.00 -6.60 -17.58
N GLY A 334 -26.10 -5.94 -18.24
CA GLY A 334 -25.99 -5.92 -19.69
C GLY A 334 -25.19 -7.09 -20.27
N LYS A 335 -24.71 -6.92 -21.50
CA LYS A 335 -23.79 -7.87 -22.13
C LYS A 335 -22.51 -7.97 -21.29
N ILE A 336 -21.93 -9.17 -21.27
CA ILE A 336 -20.62 -9.40 -20.63
C ILE A 336 -19.56 -8.51 -21.27
N SER A 337 -18.68 -7.91 -20.47
CA SER A 337 -17.54 -7.17 -20.99
C SER A 337 -16.52 -8.12 -21.63
N ASN A 338 -15.73 -7.60 -22.57
CA ASN A 338 -14.65 -8.38 -23.18
C ASN A 338 -13.64 -8.88 -22.14
N SER A 339 -13.24 -8.01 -21.20
CA SER A 339 -12.32 -8.38 -20.11
C SER A 339 -12.86 -9.49 -19.22
N MET A 340 -14.15 -9.48 -18.87
CA MET A 340 -14.76 -10.54 -18.08
C MET A 340 -14.87 -11.85 -18.86
N GLN A 341 -15.24 -11.78 -20.15
CA GLN A 341 -15.32 -12.94 -21.04
C GLN A 341 -13.94 -13.61 -21.17
N LEU A 342 -12.89 -12.83 -21.44
CA LEU A 342 -11.53 -13.33 -21.54
C LEU A 342 -11.03 -13.91 -20.19
N THR A 343 -11.44 -13.31 -19.08
CA THR A 343 -11.13 -13.80 -17.74
C THR A 343 -11.72 -15.20 -17.51
N PHE A 344 -12.97 -15.42 -17.89
CA PHE A 344 -13.59 -16.75 -17.79
C PHE A 344 -12.91 -17.78 -18.69
N GLU A 345 -12.59 -17.43 -19.93
CA GLU A 345 -11.93 -18.34 -20.87
C GLU A 345 -10.50 -18.69 -20.40
N ALA A 346 -9.76 -17.70 -19.88
CA ALA A 346 -8.44 -17.91 -19.30
C ALA A 346 -8.52 -18.84 -18.06
N LEU A 347 -9.49 -18.61 -17.19
CA LEU A 347 -9.72 -19.41 -16.00
C LEU A 347 -10.06 -20.87 -16.38
N ASP A 348 -10.95 -21.08 -17.34
CA ASP A 348 -11.29 -22.42 -17.84
C ASP A 348 -10.07 -23.14 -18.44
N SER A 349 -9.22 -22.39 -19.17
CA SER A 349 -7.95 -22.92 -19.71
C SER A 349 -6.99 -23.34 -18.59
N ILE A 350 -6.85 -22.52 -17.54
CA ILE A 350 -6.00 -22.83 -16.37
C ILE A 350 -6.51 -24.08 -15.67
N LEU A 351 -7.81 -24.19 -15.42
CA LEU A 351 -8.42 -25.34 -14.76
C LEU A 351 -8.32 -26.64 -15.57
N LYS A 352 -8.32 -26.54 -16.91
CA LYS A 352 -8.09 -27.69 -17.80
C LYS A 352 -6.65 -28.19 -17.73
N LYS A 353 -5.68 -27.25 -17.69
CA LYS A 353 -4.24 -27.55 -17.69
C LYS A 353 -3.70 -27.97 -16.32
N ASN A 354 -4.35 -27.56 -15.22
CA ASN A 354 -3.81 -27.70 -13.86
C ASN A 354 -4.65 -28.65 -13.03
N ARG A 355 -4.26 -29.92 -13.04
CA ARG A 355 -4.97 -30.99 -12.29
C ARG A 355 -4.85 -30.86 -10.77
N SER A 356 -3.94 -30.04 -10.26
CA SER A 356 -3.78 -29.79 -8.83
C SER A 356 -4.77 -28.78 -8.25
N ILE A 357 -5.57 -28.11 -9.08
CA ILE A 357 -6.61 -27.19 -8.60
C ILE A 357 -7.84 -27.99 -8.16
N ASP A 358 -8.36 -27.66 -6.99
CA ASP A 358 -9.63 -28.18 -6.47
C ASP A 358 -10.80 -27.37 -7.05
N LYS A 359 -11.50 -27.94 -8.04
CA LYS A 359 -12.64 -27.27 -8.68
C LYS A 359 -13.85 -27.05 -7.75
N LYS A 360 -13.88 -27.69 -6.58
CA LYS A 360 -14.88 -27.45 -5.54
C LYS A 360 -14.51 -26.27 -4.62
N ARG A 361 -13.28 -25.73 -4.70
CA ARG A 361 -12.77 -24.64 -3.87
C ARG A 361 -12.16 -23.55 -4.74
N ILE A 362 -12.99 -22.96 -5.60
CA ILE A 362 -12.64 -21.78 -6.40
C ILE A 362 -13.38 -20.60 -5.80
N TYR A 363 -12.64 -19.60 -5.35
CA TYR A 363 -13.17 -18.40 -4.72
C TYR A 363 -12.98 -17.19 -5.62
N ILE A 364 -13.79 -16.15 -5.41
CA ILE A 364 -13.63 -14.87 -6.10
C ILE A 364 -13.69 -13.74 -5.10
N MET A 365 -12.83 -12.77 -5.27
CA MET A 365 -12.76 -11.54 -4.47
C MET A 365 -12.41 -10.38 -5.39
N GLY A 366 -12.94 -9.20 -5.11
CA GLY A 366 -12.57 -8.00 -5.87
C GLY A 366 -13.06 -6.75 -5.20
N LEU A 367 -12.39 -5.64 -5.47
CA LEU A 367 -12.64 -4.35 -4.83
C LEU A 367 -13.03 -3.27 -5.85
N SER A 368 -13.87 -2.33 -5.45
CA SER A 368 -14.28 -1.18 -6.28
C SER A 368 -14.82 -1.65 -7.65
N MET A 369 -14.18 -1.29 -8.76
CA MET A 369 -14.47 -1.86 -10.09
C MET A 369 -14.50 -3.40 -10.07
N GLY A 370 -13.58 -4.05 -9.34
CA GLY A 370 -13.53 -5.49 -9.14
C GLY A 370 -14.63 -6.00 -8.20
N GLY A 371 -15.14 -5.18 -7.29
CA GLY A 371 -16.33 -5.47 -6.48
C GLY A 371 -17.57 -5.66 -7.36
N TRP A 372 -17.80 -4.74 -8.29
CA TRP A 372 -18.78 -4.89 -9.36
C TRP A 372 -18.53 -6.14 -10.21
N GLY A 373 -17.26 -6.36 -10.60
CA GLY A 373 -16.84 -7.54 -11.34
C GLY A 373 -17.13 -8.84 -10.59
N THR A 374 -16.97 -8.84 -9.26
CA THR A 374 -17.25 -10.02 -8.43
C THR A 374 -18.73 -10.37 -8.43
N TRP A 375 -19.61 -9.38 -8.22
CA TRP A 375 -21.05 -9.58 -8.33
C TRP A 375 -21.48 -10.06 -9.71
N ASP A 376 -20.97 -9.43 -10.79
CA ASP A 376 -21.28 -9.81 -12.18
C ASP A 376 -20.80 -11.25 -12.48
N ALA A 377 -19.58 -11.61 -12.05
CA ALA A 377 -19.00 -12.92 -12.28
C ALA A 377 -19.81 -14.05 -11.63
N ILE A 378 -20.21 -13.90 -10.35
CA ILE A 378 -21.00 -14.94 -9.66
C ILE A 378 -22.42 -15.05 -10.25
N GLN A 379 -23.01 -13.94 -10.69
CA GLN A 379 -24.33 -13.96 -11.34
C GLN A 379 -24.29 -14.57 -12.75
N ARG A 380 -23.17 -14.49 -13.47
CA ARG A 380 -23.00 -15.14 -14.78
C ARG A 380 -22.65 -16.61 -14.70
N ARG A 381 -21.95 -17.01 -13.62
CA ARG A 381 -21.50 -18.39 -13.39
C ARG A 381 -21.84 -18.85 -11.98
N PRO A 382 -23.14 -18.94 -11.61
CA PRO A 382 -23.59 -19.15 -10.24
C PRO A 382 -23.05 -20.43 -9.60
N ASN A 383 -22.89 -21.52 -10.37
CA ASN A 383 -22.39 -22.81 -9.87
C ASN A 383 -20.85 -22.96 -9.98
N PHE A 384 -20.15 -21.90 -10.35
CA PHE A 384 -18.71 -21.99 -10.59
C PHE A 384 -17.89 -21.76 -9.34
N PHE A 385 -18.19 -20.73 -8.57
CA PHE A 385 -17.44 -20.33 -7.36
C PHE A 385 -18.00 -21.01 -6.11
N ALA A 386 -17.14 -21.27 -5.14
CA ALA A 386 -17.51 -21.83 -3.84
C ALA A 386 -17.90 -20.74 -2.83
N ALA A 387 -17.35 -19.54 -2.98
CA ALA A 387 -17.69 -18.36 -2.19
C ALA A 387 -17.20 -17.09 -2.88
N ALA A 388 -17.74 -15.94 -2.46
CA ALA A 388 -17.37 -14.63 -2.98
C ALA A 388 -17.19 -13.59 -1.89
N VAL A 389 -16.24 -12.66 -2.11
CA VAL A 389 -16.01 -11.47 -1.25
C VAL A 389 -16.01 -10.23 -2.13
N PRO A 390 -17.17 -9.65 -2.47
CA PRO A 390 -17.26 -8.37 -3.15
C PRO A 390 -17.00 -7.23 -2.14
N ILE A 391 -16.13 -6.27 -2.52
CA ILE A 391 -15.74 -5.13 -1.68
C ILE A 391 -16.07 -3.83 -2.43
N CYS A 392 -16.84 -2.94 -1.82
CA CYS A 392 -17.26 -1.65 -2.39
C CYS A 392 -17.79 -1.79 -3.82
N GLY A 393 -18.84 -2.60 -4.04
CA GLY A 393 -19.40 -2.82 -5.37
C GLY A 393 -20.88 -3.15 -5.32
N GLY A 394 -21.49 -3.30 -6.49
CA GLY A 394 -22.90 -3.64 -6.65
C GLY A 394 -23.16 -4.64 -7.76
N GLY A 395 -24.39 -5.10 -7.89
CA GLY A 395 -24.82 -6.06 -8.88
C GLY A 395 -26.28 -5.85 -9.30
N ASP A 396 -26.82 -6.75 -10.12
CA ASP A 396 -28.22 -6.73 -10.53
C ASP A 396 -29.06 -7.57 -9.55
N VAL A 397 -29.91 -6.92 -8.78
CA VAL A 397 -30.78 -7.57 -7.79
C VAL A 397 -31.74 -8.59 -8.41
N SER A 398 -32.07 -8.49 -9.72
CA SER A 398 -32.95 -9.45 -10.38
C SER A 398 -32.34 -10.85 -10.56
N TYR A 399 -31.00 -10.99 -10.35
CA TYR A 399 -30.29 -12.27 -10.44
C TYR A 399 -29.87 -12.84 -9.07
N VAL A 400 -30.33 -12.28 -7.97
CA VAL A 400 -29.97 -12.77 -6.61
C VAL A 400 -30.45 -14.20 -6.38
N LYS A 401 -31.60 -14.60 -6.96
CA LYS A 401 -32.12 -15.96 -6.89
C LYS A 401 -31.12 -17.01 -7.37
N ASP A 402 -30.37 -16.69 -8.45
CA ASP A 402 -29.42 -17.60 -9.05
C ASP A 402 -28.17 -17.86 -8.19
N ILE A 403 -27.91 -16.99 -7.21
CA ILE A 403 -26.74 -17.04 -6.33
C ILE A 403 -27.10 -17.15 -4.84
N SER A 404 -28.38 -17.33 -4.48
CA SER A 404 -28.85 -17.34 -3.10
C SER A 404 -28.30 -18.50 -2.25
N PHE A 405 -27.83 -19.57 -2.88
CA PHE A 405 -27.19 -20.71 -2.21
C PHE A 405 -25.69 -20.53 -1.97
N MET A 406 -25.08 -19.47 -2.54
CA MET A 406 -23.63 -19.25 -2.47
C MET A 406 -23.26 -18.49 -1.20
N PRO A 407 -22.26 -18.93 -0.44
CA PRO A 407 -21.68 -18.13 0.64
C PRO A 407 -21.06 -16.83 0.10
N ILE A 408 -21.56 -15.69 0.56
CA ILE A 408 -21.09 -14.35 0.16
C ILE A 408 -20.83 -13.54 1.42
N TRP A 409 -19.68 -12.85 1.45
CA TRP A 409 -19.38 -11.87 2.50
C TRP A 409 -19.02 -10.55 1.87
N ALA A 410 -20.00 -9.66 1.75
CA ALA A 410 -19.83 -8.33 1.19
C ALA A 410 -19.26 -7.36 2.23
N TRP A 411 -18.41 -6.43 1.77
CA TRP A 411 -17.77 -5.41 2.58
C TRP A 411 -17.94 -4.04 1.92
N HIS A 412 -18.22 -3.00 2.73
CA HIS A 412 -18.33 -1.63 2.23
C HIS A 412 -18.00 -0.62 3.31
N GLY A 413 -17.32 0.47 2.96
CA GLY A 413 -17.10 1.60 3.86
C GLY A 413 -18.37 2.42 4.00
N LYS A 414 -18.76 2.77 5.23
CA LYS A 414 -20.01 3.50 5.49
C LYS A 414 -19.99 4.91 4.91
N ASP A 415 -18.80 5.52 4.87
CA ASP A 415 -18.57 6.88 4.36
C ASP A 415 -18.04 6.90 2.92
N ASP A 416 -18.29 5.83 2.14
CA ASP A 416 -17.82 5.72 0.76
C ASP A 416 -18.50 6.76 -0.15
N SER A 417 -17.70 7.74 -0.58
CA SER A 417 -18.15 8.83 -1.47
C SER A 417 -17.94 8.54 -2.97
N VAL A 418 -17.27 7.42 -3.31
CA VAL A 418 -16.99 7.00 -4.69
C VAL A 418 -18.04 6.02 -5.21
N ILE A 419 -18.33 4.99 -4.43
CA ILE A 419 -19.42 4.04 -4.69
C ILE A 419 -20.32 4.03 -3.46
N ASN A 420 -21.54 4.48 -3.65
CA ASN A 420 -22.49 4.55 -2.54
C ASN A 420 -22.75 3.15 -1.95
N ILE A 421 -22.74 3.05 -0.61
CA ILE A 421 -22.93 1.80 0.15
C ILE A 421 -24.22 1.07 -0.22
N GLU A 422 -25.26 1.80 -0.65
CA GLU A 422 -26.50 1.20 -1.12
C GLU A 422 -26.29 0.19 -2.25
N ARG A 423 -25.21 0.33 -3.04
CA ARG A 423 -24.89 -0.65 -4.12
C ARG A 423 -24.61 -2.05 -3.58
N SER A 424 -23.97 -2.14 -2.40
CA SER A 424 -23.78 -3.41 -1.72
C SER A 424 -24.99 -3.84 -0.90
N SER A 425 -25.61 -2.91 -0.15
CA SER A 425 -26.71 -3.23 0.75
C SER A 425 -27.96 -3.69 0.00
N GLU A 426 -28.26 -3.16 -1.19
CA GLU A 426 -29.35 -3.64 -2.07
C GLU A 426 -29.18 -5.11 -2.41
N MET A 427 -27.97 -5.52 -2.80
CA MET A 427 -27.65 -6.93 -3.12
C MET A 427 -27.81 -7.83 -1.92
N VAL A 428 -27.26 -7.39 -0.77
CA VAL A 428 -27.31 -8.18 0.48
C VAL A 428 -28.74 -8.31 1.00
N SER A 429 -29.52 -7.22 0.99
CA SER A 429 -30.91 -7.26 1.44
C SER A 429 -31.75 -8.20 0.59
N ALA A 430 -31.64 -8.11 -0.74
CA ALA A 430 -32.36 -9.02 -1.64
C ALA A 430 -31.95 -10.49 -1.49
N LEU A 431 -30.67 -10.77 -1.16
CA LEU A 431 -30.20 -12.14 -0.87
C LEU A 431 -30.70 -12.65 0.47
N ASN A 432 -30.73 -11.81 1.51
CA ASN A 432 -31.16 -12.21 2.84
C ASN A 432 -32.68 -12.50 2.92
N GLU A 433 -33.46 -11.95 2.02
CA GLU A 433 -34.88 -12.34 1.84
C GLU A 433 -35.03 -13.80 1.36
N MET A 434 -34.00 -14.35 0.73
CA MET A 434 -34.01 -15.71 0.14
C MET A 434 -33.20 -16.72 0.94
N SER A 435 -32.13 -16.28 1.61
CA SER A 435 -31.16 -17.17 2.27
C SER A 435 -30.36 -16.41 3.33
N ASN A 436 -30.06 -17.05 4.46
CA ASN A 436 -29.22 -16.47 5.53
C ASN A 436 -27.71 -16.72 5.36
N GLN A 437 -27.24 -17.04 4.17
CA GLN A 437 -25.81 -17.34 3.92
C GLN A 437 -24.97 -16.11 3.56
N THR A 438 -25.61 -14.96 3.33
CA THR A 438 -24.94 -13.72 2.97
C THR A 438 -24.58 -12.92 4.23
N LYS A 439 -23.31 -12.56 4.34
CA LYS A 439 -22.80 -11.66 5.37
C LYS A 439 -22.55 -10.28 4.78
N PHE A 440 -22.80 -9.24 5.56
CA PHE A 440 -22.45 -7.88 5.23
C PHE A 440 -21.68 -7.22 6.37
N THR A 441 -20.56 -6.58 6.04
CA THR A 441 -19.82 -5.75 6.98
C THR A 441 -19.77 -4.33 6.45
N GLU A 442 -20.49 -3.46 7.13
CA GLU A 442 -20.37 -2.00 6.97
C GLU A 442 -19.24 -1.54 7.86
N VAL A 443 -18.22 -0.94 7.27
CA VAL A 443 -17.03 -0.52 8.03
C VAL A 443 -17.20 0.93 8.44
N GLU A 444 -17.38 1.15 9.73
CA GLU A 444 -17.51 2.49 10.32
C GLU A 444 -16.26 3.33 10.10
N ASN A 445 -16.45 4.62 9.82
CA ASN A 445 -15.36 5.58 9.58
C ASN A 445 -14.42 5.17 8.44
N ARG A 446 -14.93 4.46 7.43
CA ARG A 446 -14.23 4.08 6.20
C ARG A 446 -14.93 4.65 4.99
N GLY A 447 -14.12 5.26 4.11
CA GLY A 447 -14.53 5.68 2.78
C GLY A 447 -14.38 4.57 1.76
N HIS A 448 -13.90 4.93 0.57
CA HIS A 448 -13.68 3.99 -0.54
C HIS A 448 -12.36 3.19 -0.38
N ASP A 449 -12.12 2.68 0.80
CA ASP A 449 -10.88 1.96 1.15
C ASP A 449 -11.10 0.79 2.14
N SER A 450 -12.33 0.30 2.27
CA SER A 450 -12.69 -0.79 3.21
C SER A 450 -11.98 -2.12 2.92
N TRP A 451 -11.32 -2.28 1.77
CA TRP A 451 -10.45 -3.43 1.50
C TRP A 451 -9.26 -3.52 2.48
N ILE A 452 -8.83 -2.40 3.08
CA ILE A 452 -7.78 -2.40 4.10
C ILE A 452 -8.19 -3.27 5.29
N ASP A 453 -9.46 -3.17 5.71
CA ASP A 453 -10.00 -3.98 6.80
C ASP A 453 -10.12 -5.45 6.40
N VAL A 454 -10.50 -5.74 5.15
CA VAL A 454 -10.53 -7.10 4.61
C VAL A 454 -9.13 -7.73 4.61
N TRP A 455 -8.09 -6.99 4.15
CA TRP A 455 -6.71 -7.49 4.10
C TRP A 455 -6.14 -7.81 5.48
N ASN A 456 -6.58 -7.09 6.51
CA ASN A 456 -6.10 -7.22 7.87
C ASN A 456 -6.98 -8.14 8.74
N ASN A 457 -8.11 -8.60 8.24
CA ASN A 457 -9.04 -9.44 8.99
C ASN A 457 -8.82 -10.92 8.70
N LYS A 458 -8.15 -11.62 9.62
CA LYS A 458 -7.87 -13.07 9.49
C LYS A 458 -9.14 -13.92 9.36
N GLU A 459 -10.27 -13.47 9.93
CA GLU A 459 -11.53 -14.21 9.88
C GLU A 459 -12.14 -14.23 8.47
N VAL A 460 -11.91 -13.21 7.66
CA VAL A 460 -12.32 -13.22 6.24
C VAL A 460 -11.61 -14.34 5.48
N TRP A 461 -10.30 -14.46 5.68
CA TRP A 461 -9.49 -15.49 5.03
C TRP A 461 -9.90 -16.89 5.49
N LYS A 462 -10.03 -17.12 6.78
CA LYS A 462 -10.51 -18.41 7.33
C LYS A 462 -11.90 -18.76 6.83
N TRP A 463 -12.82 -17.80 6.86
CA TRP A 463 -14.17 -18.01 6.36
C TRP A 463 -14.16 -18.39 4.88
N LEU A 464 -13.44 -17.66 4.03
CA LEU A 464 -13.37 -17.88 2.59
C LEU A 464 -12.82 -19.27 2.27
N TYR A 465 -11.68 -19.63 2.84
CA TYR A 465 -11.00 -20.90 2.54
C TYR A 465 -11.68 -22.13 3.16
N ASN A 466 -12.60 -21.95 4.09
CA ASN A 466 -13.43 -23.01 4.64
C ASN A 466 -14.65 -23.35 3.77
N GLN A 467 -14.97 -22.52 2.77
CA GLN A 467 -16.09 -22.79 1.89
C GLN A 467 -15.76 -23.86 0.85
N LYS A 468 -16.75 -24.67 0.51
CA LYS A 468 -16.61 -25.73 -0.50
C LYS A 468 -17.96 -25.97 -1.17
N LYS A 469 -17.95 -26.11 -2.50
CA LYS A 469 -19.15 -26.52 -3.22
C LYS A 469 -19.51 -27.98 -2.91
N ASN A 470 -20.79 -28.25 -2.86
CA ASN A 470 -21.33 -29.60 -2.72
C ASN A 470 -20.91 -30.54 -3.88
#